data_1ffcdd3f3bddcdd3451076e577bebb51
#
_entry.id   1ffcdd3f3bddcdd3451076e577bebb51
#
_cell.length_a   1.000
_cell.length_b   1.000
_cell.length_c   1.000
_cell.angle_alpha   90.00
_cell.angle_beta   90.00
_cell.angle_gamma   90.00
#
_symmetry.space_group_name_H-M   'P 1'
#
loop_
_entity.id
_entity.type
_entity.pdbx_description
1 polymer ?
#
loop_
_entity_poly.entity_id
_entity_poly.type
_entity_poly.pdbx_seq_one_letter_code
_entity_poly.pdbx_strand_id
1 'polypeptide(L)'
;MKAVIVGCGRVGSVLADALDRGGHEVVVIDTSTSAFDRLPGSFGGEAVRGDGTDEDTLRRAGAESADLFMAMTEGDNRNVMAAQLAVEALGARRVIAKINDPLRAAAYADLGINTLCRTNLMATAVNDFLGLDLAFGPGLSEATGIHPGGEHHVDASEMPAPSGGGSAPGSPGSPGGGGSTPMAGTAGASFASIQAPAAPVAAREG
;
A
#
# COMPACT_ATOMS: atom_id res chain seq x y z
N MET A 1 6.26 -10.72 14.02
CA MET A 1 6.28 -10.95 12.56
C MET A 1 6.91 -9.74 11.89
N LYS A 2 7.47 -9.95 10.69
CA LYS A 2 8.02 -8.89 9.85
C LYS A 2 6.97 -8.40 8.86
N ALA A 3 6.64 -7.11 8.90
CA ALA A 3 5.66 -6.48 8.03
C ALA A 3 6.32 -5.40 7.17
N VAL A 4 6.07 -5.44 5.86
CA VAL A 4 6.53 -4.43 4.90
C VAL A 4 5.33 -3.71 4.30
N ILE A 5 5.34 -2.39 4.32
CA ILE A 5 4.26 -1.54 3.83
C ILE A 5 4.80 -0.62 2.73
N VAL A 6 4.30 -0.74 1.53
CA VAL A 6 4.59 0.17 0.41
C VAL A 6 3.53 1.26 0.35
N GLY A 7 3.93 2.49 0.61
CA GLY A 7 3.07 3.68 0.67
C GLY A 7 2.79 4.15 2.10
N CYS A 8 3.42 5.25 2.50
CA CYS A 8 3.22 5.95 3.78
C CYS A 8 2.10 7.01 3.68
N GLY A 9 0.99 6.64 3.05
CA GLY A 9 -0.22 7.46 3.00
C GLY A 9 -1.04 7.35 4.31
N ARG A 10 -2.27 7.89 4.31
CA ARG A 10 -3.18 7.86 5.48
C ARG A 10 -3.42 6.45 6.01
N VAL A 11 -3.63 5.47 5.14
CA VAL A 11 -3.87 4.08 5.56
C VAL A 11 -2.56 3.41 5.98
N GLY A 12 -1.50 3.55 5.16
CA GLY A 12 -0.22 2.90 5.42
C GLY A 12 0.42 3.36 6.73
N SER A 13 0.39 4.67 7.04
CA SER A 13 0.93 5.18 8.30
C SER A 13 0.17 4.70 9.54
N VAL A 14 -1.17 4.60 9.46
CA VAL A 14 -1.99 4.07 10.57
C VAL A 14 -1.71 2.58 10.80
N LEU A 15 -1.58 1.79 9.72
CA LEU A 15 -1.25 0.38 9.83
C LEU A 15 0.16 0.17 10.37
N ALA A 16 1.12 0.99 9.92
CA ALA A 16 2.50 0.94 10.40
C ALA A 16 2.58 1.18 11.91
N ASP A 17 1.95 2.24 12.40
CA ASP A 17 1.89 2.57 13.82
C ASP A 17 1.20 1.47 14.64
N ALA A 18 0.09 0.93 14.15
CA ALA A 18 -0.64 -0.13 14.84
C ALA A 18 0.18 -1.43 14.96
N LEU A 19 0.88 -1.82 13.89
CA LEU A 19 1.75 -3.00 13.89
C LEU A 19 2.98 -2.82 14.77
N ASP A 20 3.61 -1.65 14.72
CA ASP A 20 4.76 -1.30 15.56
C ASP A 20 4.39 -1.36 17.05
N ARG A 21 3.26 -0.73 17.44
CA ARG A 21 2.72 -0.85 18.80
C ARG A 21 2.34 -2.28 19.20
N GLY A 22 2.00 -3.12 18.22
CA GLY A 22 1.77 -4.54 18.41
C GLY A 22 3.06 -5.37 18.60
N GLY A 23 4.23 -4.73 18.61
CA GLY A 23 5.53 -5.37 18.79
C GLY A 23 6.02 -6.13 17.54
N HIS A 24 5.60 -5.68 16.35
CA HIS A 24 6.04 -6.26 15.09
C HIS A 24 7.20 -5.46 14.49
N GLU A 25 8.09 -6.12 13.76
CA GLU A 25 9.10 -5.45 12.94
C GLU A 25 8.42 -4.85 11.72
N VAL A 26 8.48 -3.53 11.57
CA VAL A 26 7.76 -2.81 10.50
C VAL A 26 8.73 -2.03 9.65
N VAL A 27 8.64 -2.20 8.33
CA VAL A 27 9.35 -1.39 7.34
C VAL A 27 8.32 -0.68 6.47
N VAL A 28 8.43 0.64 6.37
CA VAL A 28 7.55 1.47 5.51
C VAL A 28 8.37 2.05 4.37
N ILE A 29 7.91 1.86 3.14
CA ILE A 29 8.57 2.34 1.93
C ILE A 29 7.70 3.39 1.24
N ASP A 30 8.26 4.56 0.93
CA ASP A 30 7.59 5.60 0.14
C ASP A 30 8.60 6.37 -0.72
N THR A 31 8.17 6.84 -1.87
CA THR A 31 9.01 7.68 -2.76
C THR A 31 9.25 9.07 -2.19
N SER A 32 8.35 9.56 -1.33
CA SER A 32 8.41 10.89 -0.71
C SER A 32 8.82 10.82 0.75
N THR A 33 9.92 11.47 1.10
CA THR A 33 10.34 11.59 2.51
C THR A 33 9.32 12.32 3.37
N SER A 34 8.58 13.30 2.83
CA SER A 34 7.52 14.00 3.56
C SER A 34 6.30 13.13 3.87
N ALA A 35 6.18 11.97 3.22
CA ALA A 35 5.13 11.01 3.59
C ALA A 35 5.35 10.46 4.99
N PHE A 36 6.59 10.31 5.43
CA PHE A 36 6.96 9.79 6.74
C PHE A 36 6.62 10.73 7.91
N ASP A 37 6.35 12.01 7.64
CA ASP A 37 5.85 12.96 8.65
C ASP A 37 4.49 12.54 9.25
N ARG A 38 3.81 11.54 8.63
CA ARG A 38 2.57 10.94 9.14
C ARG A 38 2.79 9.88 10.20
N LEU A 39 4.01 9.36 10.30
CA LEU A 39 4.36 8.41 11.35
C LEU A 39 4.51 9.16 12.67
N PRO A 40 4.02 8.61 13.79
CA PRO A 40 4.20 9.26 15.09
C PRO A 40 5.69 9.27 15.47
N GLY A 41 6.09 10.24 16.31
CA GLY A 41 7.46 10.31 16.79
C GLY A 41 7.91 9.12 17.65
N SER A 42 6.96 8.29 18.09
CA SER A 42 7.20 7.03 18.80
C SER A 42 7.36 5.81 17.90
N PHE A 43 7.21 5.97 16.59
CA PHE A 43 7.35 4.85 15.63
C PHE A 43 8.79 4.30 15.70
N GLY A 44 8.89 3.02 16.09
CA GLY A 44 10.16 2.30 16.25
C GLY A 44 10.60 1.50 15.03
N GLY A 45 9.75 1.42 14.00
CA GLY A 45 10.05 0.73 12.76
C GLY A 45 10.99 1.52 11.83
N GLU A 46 11.23 0.98 10.65
CA GLU A 46 12.11 1.58 9.65
C GLU A 46 11.31 2.31 8.55
N ALA A 47 11.76 3.50 8.16
CA ALA A 47 11.21 4.29 7.07
C ALA A 47 12.24 4.39 5.92
N VAL A 48 11.95 3.76 4.79
CA VAL A 48 12.84 3.63 3.65
C VAL A 48 12.32 4.45 2.48
N ARG A 49 13.10 5.42 2.02
CA ARG A 49 12.77 6.13 0.78
C ARG A 49 13.09 5.27 -0.43
N GLY A 50 12.08 4.97 -1.26
CA GLY A 50 12.26 4.18 -2.47
C GLY A 50 10.99 3.93 -3.25
N ASP A 51 11.12 3.35 -4.42
CA ASP A 51 10.00 2.90 -5.25
C ASP A 51 9.67 1.44 -4.90
N GLY A 52 8.46 1.19 -4.39
CA GLY A 52 8.00 -0.15 -4.05
C GLY A 52 7.68 -1.04 -5.26
N THR A 53 7.87 -0.55 -6.48
CA THR A 53 7.80 -1.34 -7.72
C THR A 53 9.17 -1.72 -8.26
N ASP A 54 10.23 -1.35 -7.53
CA ASP A 54 11.62 -1.71 -7.84
C ASP A 54 12.08 -2.83 -6.90
N GLU A 55 12.42 -3.97 -7.48
CA GLU A 55 12.82 -5.18 -6.73
C GLU A 55 14.06 -4.94 -5.86
N ASP A 56 15.06 -4.22 -6.37
CA ASP A 56 16.28 -3.93 -5.62
C ASP A 56 15.99 -3.05 -4.40
N THR A 57 15.06 -2.11 -4.53
CA THR A 57 14.58 -1.29 -3.40
C THR A 57 13.90 -2.15 -2.35
N LEU A 58 13.02 -3.05 -2.77
CA LEU A 58 12.32 -3.97 -1.87
C LEU A 58 13.29 -4.91 -1.15
N ARG A 59 14.30 -5.46 -1.85
CA ARG A 59 15.34 -6.30 -1.26
C ARG A 59 16.17 -5.54 -0.22
N ARG A 60 16.61 -4.33 -0.55
CA ARG A 60 17.37 -3.47 0.39
C ARG A 60 16.56 -3.09 1.62
N ALA A 61 15.25 -2.93 1.48
CA ALA A 61 14.32 -2.73 2.59
C ALA A 61 14.02 -4.02 3.36
N GLY A 62 14.66 -5.13 3.01
CA GLY A 62 14.48 -6.40 3.68
C GLY A 62 13.10 -7.02 3.49
N ALA A 63 12.46 -6.80 2.34
CA ALA A 63 11.15 -7.37 2.03
C ALA A 63 11.18 -8.87 1.74
N GLU A 64 12.37 -9.46 1.60
CA GLU A 64 12.51 -10.90 1.40
C GLU A 64 11.94 -11.68 2.57
N SER A 65 11.13 -12.68 2.24
CA SER A 65 10.47 -13.56 3.21
C SER A 65 9.66 -12.82 4.29
N ALA A 66 9.12 -11.63 3.97
CA ALA A 66 8.23 -10.91 4.87
C ALA A 66 7.02 -11.77 5.25
N ASP A 67 6.63 -11.75 6.53
CA ASP A 67 5.41 -12.44 6.98
C ASP A 67 4.14 -11.76 6.43
N LEU A 68 4.20 -10.45 6.23
CA LEU A 68 3.12 -9.62 5.71
C LEU A 68 3.69 -8.53 4.81
N PHE A 69 3.18 -8.45 3.59
CA PHE A 69 3.48 -7.39 2.64
C PHE A 69 2.20 -6.66 2.24
N MET A 70 2.18 -5.35 2.33
CA MET A 70 1.01 -4.53 2.03
C MET A 70 1.34 -3.42 1.04
N ALA A 71 0.74 -3.46 -0.16
CA ALA A 71 0.84 -2.41 -1.16
C ALA A 71 -0.32 -1.41 -1.01
N MET A 72 -0.04 -0.23 -0.42
CA MET A 72 -1.03 0.74 0.03
C MET A 72 -0.89 2.12 -0.64
N THR A 73 -0.25 2.21 -1.80
CA THR A 73 -0.10 3.47 -2.55
C THR A 73 -1.43 3.95 -3.15
N GLU A 74 -1.47 5.12 -3.76
CA GLU A 74 -2.68 5.63 -4.41
C GLU A 74 -2.95 4.99 -5.79
N GLY A 75 -1.98 4.31 -6.40
CA GLY A 75 -2.12 3.75 -7.75
C GLY A 75 -2.36 2.24 -7.75
N ASP A 76 -3.49 1.78 -8.31
CA ASP A 76 -3.84 0.36 -8.40
C ASP A 76 -2.75 -0.45 -9.13
N ASN A 77 -2.26 0.02 -10.28
CA ASN A 77 -1.20 -0.66 -11.04
C ASN A 77 0.08 -0.81 -10.23
N ARG A 78 0.44 0.22 -9.46
CA ARG A 78 1.62 0.22 -8.61
C ARG A 78 1.48 -0.80 -7.48
N ASN A 79 0.29 -0.85 -6.88
CA ASN A 79 0.00 -1.81 -5.81
C ASN A 79 0.02 -3.26 -6.31
N VAL A 80 -0.55 -3.51 -7.50
CA VAL A 80 -0.50 -4.84 -8.12
C VAL A 80 0.93 -5.25 -8.44
N MET A 81 1.72 -4.37 -9.07
CA MET A 81 3.11 -4.66 -9.42
C MET A 81 3.96 -4.95 -8.18
N ALA A 82 3.83 -4.13 -7.13
CA ALA A 82 4.52 -4.38 -5.86
C ALA A 82 4.10 -5.72 -5.22
N ALA A 83 2.81 -6.05 -5.27
CA ALA A 83 2.28 -7.30 -4.74
C ALA A 83 2.80 -8.53 -5.52
N GLN A 84 2.86 -8.46 -6.84
CA GLN A 84 3.42 -9.53 -7.68
C GLN A 84 4.91 -9.74 -7.38
N LEU A 85 5.70 -8.67 -7.30
CA LEU A 85 7.10 -8.77 -6.89
C LEU A 85 7.25 -9.42 -5.51
N ALA A 86 6.38 -9.06 -4.57
CA ALA A 86 6.42 -9.62 -3.22
C ALA A 86 6.13 -11.13 -3.21
N VAL A 87 5.19 -11.60 -4.03
CA VAL A 87 4.86 -13.03 -4.13
C VAL A 87 5.96 -13.77 -4.89
N GLU A 88 6.26 -13.34 -6.11
CA GLU A 88 7.04 -14.13 -7.06
C GLU A 88 8.55 -14.02 -6.87
N ALA A 89 9.05 -12.83 -6.50
CA ALA A 89 10.48 -12.58 -6.40
C ALA A 89 11.01 -12.56 -4.96
N LEU A 90 10.16 -12.19 -3.98
CA LEU A 90 10.58 -11.95 -2.60
C LEU A 90 10.08 -13.02 -1.62
N GLY A 91 9.18 -13.89 -2.03
CA GLY A 91 8.67 -14.99 -1.21
C GLY A 91 7.89 -14.52 0.04
N ALA A 92 7.22 -13.39 -0.04
CA ALA A 92 6.38 -12.88 1.05
C ALA A 92 5.21 -13.85 1.32
N ARG A 93 4.94 -14.14 2.60
CA ARG A 93 3.97 -15.18 2.98
C ARG A 93 2.52 -14.74 2.82
N ARG A 94 2.22 -13.50 3.14
CA ARG A 94 0.89 -12.91 2.99
C ARG A 94 1.03 -11.56 2.31
N VAL A 95 0.37 -11.42 1.18
CA VAL A 95 0.43 -10.20 0.37
C VAL A 95 -0.96 -9.62 0.21
N ILE A 96 -1.10 -8.31 0.42
CA ILE A 96 -2.35 -7.58 0.26
C ILE A 96 -2.09 -6.36 -0.63
N ALA A 97 -2.89 -6.19 -1.68
CA ALA A 97 -2.87 -5.02 -2.54
C ALA A 97 -4.14 -4.17 -2.37
N LYS A 98 -4.00 -2.89 -2.07
CA LYS A 98 -5.11 -1.95 -2.11
C LYS A 98 -5.48 -1.67 -3.57
N ILE A 99 -6.73 -1.92 -3.95
CA ILE A 99 -7.29 -1.63 -5.27
C ILE A 99 -8.50 -0.73 -5.09
N ASN A 100 -8.60 0.34 -5.87
CA ASN A 100 -9.72 1.28 -5.76
C ASN A 100 -10.90 0.89 -6.66
N ASP A 101 -10.62 0.26 -7.80
CA ASP A 101 -11.63 -0.19 -8.77
C ASP A 101 -12.14 -1.61 -8.41
N PRO A 102 -13.46 -1.77 -8.14
CA PRO A 102 -14.03 -3.06 -7.74
C PRO A 102 -13.86 -4.20 -8.77
N LEU A 103 -14.03 -3.89 -10.06
CA LEU A 103 -13.89 -4.89 -11.12
C LEU A 103 -12.44 -5.39 -11.22
N ARG A 104 -11.49 -4.49 -11.06
CA ARG A 104 -10.07 -4.83 -11.04
C ARG A 104 -9.69 -5.62 -9.79
N ALA A 105 -10.26 -5.27 -8.64
CA ALA A 105 -10.01 -6.01 -7.40
C ALA A 105 -10.42 -7.48 -7.54
N ALA A 106 -11.60 -7.76 -8.10
CA ALA A 106 -12.05 -9.13 -8.37
C ALA A 106 -11.11 -9.84 -9.35
N ALA A 107 -10.77 -9.21 -10.49
CA ALA A 107 -9.90 -9.81 -11.50
C ALA A 107 -8.50 -10.17 -10.96
N TYR A 108 -7.92 -9.35 -10.08
CA TYR A 108 -6.61 -9.67 -9.47
C TYR A 108 -6.72 -10.72 -8.36
N ALA A 109 -7.86 -10.82 -7.68
CA ALA A 109 -8.11 -11.91 -6.74
C ALA A 109 -8.13 -13.26 -7.45
N ASP A 110 -8.75 -13.34 -8.65
CA ASP A 110 -8.74 -14.53 -9.51
C ASP A 110 -7.30 -14.94 -9.93
N LEU A 111 -6.38 -13.98 -9.97
CA LEU A 111 -4.95 -14.23 -10.22
C LEU A 111 -4.14 -14.54 -8.94
N GLY A 112 -4.81 -14.76 -7.81
CA GLY A 112 -4.18 -15.16 -6.56
C GLY A 112 -3.64 -14.03 -5.68
N ILE A 113 -3.90 -12.75 -6.00
CA ILE A 113 -3.49 -11.62 -5.19
C ILE A 113 -4.62 -11.25 -4.22
N ASN A 114 -4.38 -11.32 -2.91
CA ASN A 114 -5.36 -10.80 -1.96
C ASN A 114 -5.55 -9.30 -2.17
N THR A 115 -6.75 -8.88 -2.48
CA THR A 115 -7.06 -7.47 -2.75
C THR A 115 -7.98 -6.87 -1.68
N LEU A 116 -7.75 -5.61 -1.38
CA LEU A 116 -8.57 -4.80 -0.50
C LEU A 116 -9.17 -3.66 -1.32
N CYS A 117 -10.48 -3.75 -1.61
CA CYS A 117 -11.17 -2.73 -2.40
C CYS A 117 -11.72 -1.62 -1.50
N ARG A 118 -11.08 -0.44 -1.55
CA ARG A 118 -11.52 0.73 -0.78
C ARG A 118 -12.95 1.16 -1.12
N THR A 119 -13.34 1.09 -2.39
CA THR A 119 -14.67 1.48 -2.85
C THR A 119 -15.73 0.56 -2.22
N ASN A 120 -15.52 -0.76 -2.25
CA ASN A 120 -16.43 -1.73 -1.65
C ASN A 120 -16.54 -1.54 -0.14
N LEU A 121 -15.40 -1.38 0.56
CA LEU A 121 -15.40 -1.14 2.00
C LEU A 121 -16.20 0.09 2.38
N MET A 122 -16.04 1.19 1.66
CA MET A 122 -16.79 2.43 1.94
C MET A 122 -18.27 2.27 1.62
N ALA A 123 -18.61 1.65 0.49
CA ALA A 123 -20.00 1.41 0.10
C ALA A 123 -20.71 0.50 1.11
N THR A 124 -20.06 -0.59 1.53
CA THR A 124 -20.60 -1.50 2.56
C THR A 124 -20.77 -0.79 3.89
N ALA A 125 -19.80 -0.03 4.36
CA ALA A 125 -19.89 0.70 5.62
C ALA A 125 -21.04 1.72 5.62
N VAL A 126 -21.28 2.41 4.51
CA VAL A 126 -22.42 3.34 4.36
C VAL A 126 -23.75 2.58 4.35
N ASN A 127 -23.83 1.46 3.63
CA ASN A 127 -25.00 0.60 3.58
C ASN A 127 -25.39 0.10 4.98
N ASP A 128 -24.43 -0.41 5.72
CA ASP A 128 -24.61 -0.91 7.09
C ASP A 128 -25.07 0.22 8.03
N PHE A 129 -24.47 1.41 7.92
CA PHE A 129 -24.85 2.57 8.74
C PHE A 129 -26.28 3.02 8.46
N LEU A 130 -26.73 2.92 7.21
CA LEU A 130 -28.11 3.31 6.84
C LEU A 130 -29.14 2.22 7.16
N GLY A 131 -28.72 0.99 7.49
CA GLY A 131 -29.61 -0.16 7.69
C GLY A 131 -30.40 -0.54 6.44
N LEU A 132 -29.82 -0.30 5.25
CA LEU A 132 -30.43 -0.59 3.96
C LEU A 132 -29.87 -1.90 3.41
N ASP A 133 -30.68 -2.60 2.60
CA ASP A 133 -30.25 -3.75 1.82
C ASP A 133 -30.08 -3.30 0.36
N LEU A 134 -28.99 -2.59 0.09
CA LEU A 134 -28.72 -2.07 -1.25
C LEU A 134 -28.01 -3.15 -2.07
N ALA A 135 -28.60 -3.50 -3.21
CA ALA A 135 -27.97 -4.34 -4.21
C ALA A 135 -26.91 -3.51 -4.97
N PHE A 136 -25.66 -3.81 -4.77
CA PHE A 136 -24.57 -3.25 -5.56
C PHE A 136 -24.38 -4.02 -6.86
N GLY A 137 -23.88 -3.35 -7.90
CA GLY A 137 -23.60 -3.96 -9.20
C GLY A 137 -22.43 -4.96 -9.16
N PRO A 138 -22.11 -5.59 -10.32
CA PRO A 138 -21.02 -6.54 -10.42
C PRO A 138 -19.69 -5.96 -9.88
N GLY A 139 -18.95 -6.76 -9.11
CA GLY A 139 -17.71 -6.35 -8.44
C GLY A 139 -17.92 -5.65 -7.09
N LEU A 140 -19.16 -5.26 -6.74
CA LEU A 140 -19.51 -4.68 -5.45
C LEU A 140 -20.30 -5.66 -4.56
N SER A 141 -20.60 -6.86 -5.04
CA SER A 141 -21.51 -7.82 -4.38
C SER A 141 -20.87 -8.63 -3.24
N GLU A 142 -19.56 -8.54 -3.02
CA GLU A 142 -18.94 -9.24 -1.91
C GLU A 142 -18.82 -8.31 -0.69
N ALA A 143 -19.52 -8.70 0.36
CA ALA A 143 -19.82 -7.87 1.54
C ALA A 143 -18.60 -7.34 2.33
N THR A 144 -17.38 -7.80 2.06
CA THR A 144 -16.22 -7.43 2.87
C THR A 144 -15.24 -6.49 2.18
N GLY A 145 -15.34 -6.28 0.85
CA GLY A 145 -14.34 -5.54 0.09
C GLY A 145 -12.94 -6.18 0.15
N ILE A 146 -12.84 -7.38 0.68
CA ILE A 146 -11.64 -8.20 0.75
C ILE A 146 -11.85 -9.38 -0.18
N HIS A 147 -11.03 -9.48 -1.20
CA HIS A 147 -11.04 -10.60 -2.12
C HIS A 147 -9.82 -11.48 -1.79
N PRO A 148 -10.02 -12.67 -1.22
CA PRO A 148 -8.92 -13.59 -0.99
C PRO A 148 -8.38 -14.09 -2.34
N GLY A 149 -7.08 -13.98 -2.52
CA GLY A 149 -6.40 -14.62 -3.64
C GLY A 149 -6.39 -16.14 -3.45
N GLY A 150 -6.36 -16.89 -4.56
CA GLY A 150 -6.15 -18.32 -4.52
C GLY A 150 -4.84 -18.68 -3.81
N GLU A 151 -4.78 -19.85 -3.18
CA GLU A 151 -3.54 -20.34 -2.57
C GLU A 151 -2.51 -20.62 -3.67
N HIS A 152 -1.56 -19.71 -3.86
CA HIS A 152 -0.36 -20.01 -4.62
C HIS A 152 0.53 -20.94 -3.78
N HIS A 153 0.34 -22.22 -3.94
CA HIS A 153 1.33 -23.21 -3.56
C HIS A 153 2.47 -23.11 -4.60
N VAL A 154 3.43 -22.24 -4.36
CA VAL A 154 4.70 -22.30 -5.10
C VAL A 154 5.43 -23.52 -4.56
N ASP A 155 5.39 -24.61 -5.30
CA ASP A 155 6.22 -25.77 -5.03
C ASP A 155 7.68 -25.34 -5.27
N ALA A 156 8.45 -25.24 -4.19
CA ALA A 156 9.84 -24.80 -4.23
C ALA A 156 10.75 -25.70 -5.09
N SER A 157 10.20 -26.80 -5.60
CA SER A 157 10.89 -27.74 -6.48
C SER A 157 10.90 -27.36 -7.97
N GLU A 158 10.10 -26.36 -8.39
CA GLU A 158 10.00 -25.92 -9.80
C GLU A 158 10.77 -24.63 -10.14
N MET A 159 11.53 -24.06 -9.22
CA MET A 159 12.33 -22.88 -9.52
C MET A 159 13.52 -23.26 -10.43
N PRO A 160 13.62 -22.72 -11.65
CA PRO A 160 14.81 -22.89 -12.47
C PRO A 160 16.00 -22.24 -11.77
N ALA A 161 17.10 -22.98 -11.69
CA ALA A 161 18.35 -22.51 -11.12
C ALA A 161 18.80 -21.19 -11.80
N PRO A 162 19.41 -20.24 -11.06
CA PRO A 162 19.87 -18.99 -11.63
C PRO A 162 20.95 -19.29 -12.69
N SER A 163 20.65 -18.92 -13.94
CA SER A 163 21.61 -18.97 -15.02
C SER A 163 22.73 -17.95 -14.78
N GLY A 164 23.91 -18.45 -14.43
CA GLY A 164 25.09 -17.63 -14.23
C GLY A 164 25.59 -17.00 -15.51
N GLY A 165 26.07 -15.75 -15.40
CA GLY A 165 27.16 -15.19 -16.14
C GLY A 165 26.87 -14.59 -17.51
N GLY A 166 26.81 -13.26 -17.55
CA GLY A 166 26.98 -12.47 -18.78
C GLY A 166 27.69 -11.16 -18.47
N SER A 167 28.92 -11.07 -18.92
CA SER A 167 29.86 -9.98 -18.75
C SER A 167 29.32 -8.64 -19.25
N ALA A 168 29.63 -7.58 -18.55
CA ALA A 168 29.39 -6.19 -18.95
C ALA A 168 30.31 -5.76 -20.11
N PRO A 169 29.88 -4.81 -20.94
CA PRO A 169 30.82 -3.87 -21.54
C PRO A 169 30.44 -2.41 -21.26
N GLY A 170 31.44 -1.68 -20.77
CA GLY A 170 31.90 -0.36 -21.17
C GLY A 170 30.94 0.81 -21.23
N SER A 171 31.14 1.77 -20.36
CA SER A 171 30.69 3.16 -20.49
C SER A 171 31.38 3.91 -21.61
N PRO A 172 30.74 4.96 -22.18
CA PRO A 172 31.46 6.23 -22.24
C PRO A 172 30.57 7.48 -21.95
N GLY A 173 31.16 8.41 -21.20
CA GLY A 173 31.25 9.82 -21.54
C GLY A 173 30.06 10.74 -21.36
N SER A 174 30.06 11.58 -20.32
CA SER A 174 29.36 12.88 -20.27
C SER A 174 29.99 13.91 -21.23
N PRO A 175 29.21 14.95 -21.62
CA PRO A 175 29.38 16.28 -21.06
C PRO A 175 28.03 17.03 -20.89
N GLY A 176 27.76 17.83 -19.86
CA GLY A 176 28.27 19.16 -19.65
C GLY A 176 27.24 20.26 -20.03
N GLY A 177 26.89 21.16 -19.09
CA GLY A 177 26.23 22.45 -19.30
C GLY A 177 24.79 22.50 -18.75
N GLY A 178 24.43 23.24 -17.72
CA GLY A 178 24.57 24.66 -17.47
C GLY A 178 23.21 25.33 -17.56
N GLY A 179 22.71 26.01 -16.48
CA GLY A 179 21.56 26.90 -16.60
C GLY A 179 20.71 27.03 -15.34
N SER A 180 21.16 27.91 -14.45
CA SER A 180 20.39 28.43 -13.30
C SER A 180 19.26 29.38 -13.75
N THR A 181 18.11 29.38 -13.12
CA THR A 181 17.42 30.62 -12.67
C THR A 181 16.30 30.31 -11.68
N PRO A 182 16.13 31.14 -10.62
CA PRO A 182 15.10 30.95 -9.60
C PRO A 182 13.86 31.78 -9.90
N MET A 183 12.68 31.27 -9.54
CA MET A 183 11.48 32.12 -9.38
C MET A 183 10.79 31.81 -8.05
N ALA A 184 10.70 32.87 -7.28
CA ALA A 184 9.91 32.97 -6.06
C ALA A 184 8.42 33.08 -6.38
N GLY A 185 7.56 32.59 -5.50
CA GLY A 185 6.12 32.75 -5.59
C GLY A 185 5.41 32.23 -4.35
N THR A 186 5.30 33.10 -3.34
CA THR A 186 4.45 32.97 -2.16
C THR A 186 2.97 32.99 -2.52
N ALA A 187 2.18 32.03 -1.99
CA ALA A 187 0.77 32.27 -1.71
C ALA A 187 0.31 31.35 -0.56
N GLY A 188 0.13 31.94 0.60
CA GLY A 188 -0.53 31.29 1.73
C GLY A 188 -2.02 31.15 1.45
N ALA A 189 -2.55 29.96 1.66
CA ALA A 189 -3.99 29.70 1.76
C ALA A 189 -4.33 29.30 3.19
N SER A 190 -5.06 30.18 3.85
CA SER A 190 -5.66 29.98 5.16
C SER A 190 -6.78 28.94 5.07
N PHE A 191 -6.66 27.85 5.80
CA PHE A 191 -7.75 26.89 5.96
C PHE A 191 -8.64 27.32 7.11
N ALA A 192 -9.88 27.68 6.80
CA ALA A 192 -10.93 27.90 7.75
C ALA A 192 -11.35 26.58 8.42
N SER A 193 -11.45 26.63 9.74
CA SER A 193 -11.91 25.53 10.61
C SER A 193 -13.35 25.15 10.28
N ILE A 194 -13.56 23.92 9.85
CA ILE A 194 -14.90 23.32 9.75
C ILE A 194 -15.25 22.74 11.12
N GLN A 195 -16.21 23.35 11.77
CA GLN A 195 -16.75 22.93 13.05
C GLN A 195 -17.67 21.73 12.85
N ALA A 196 -17.44 20.65 13.59
CA ALA A 196 -18.29 19.46 13.56
C ALA A 196 -19.67 19.75 14.17
N PRO A 197 -20.76 19.16 13.63
CA PRO A 197 -22.09 19.29 14.22
C PRO A 197 -22.18 18.53 15.54
N ALA A 198 -22.83 19.17 16.53
CA ALA A 198 -23.07 18.63 17.85
C ALA A 198 -23.98 17.39 17.79
N ALA A 199 -23.67 16.38 18.60
CA ALA A 199 -24.51 15.20 18.78
C ALA A 199 -25.91 15.52 19.36
N PRO A 200 -26.96 14.79 18.96
CA PRO A 200 -28.28 15.01 19.53
C PRO A 200 -28.36 14.52 20.99
N VAL A 201 -28.89 15.37 21.85
CA VAL A 201 -29.18 15.08 23.24
C VAL A 201 -30.33 14.06 23.31
N ALA A 202 -30.08 12.90 23.94
CA ALA A 202 -31.08 11.90 24.20
C ALA A 202 -32.15 12.47 25.17
N ALA A 203 -33.41 12.48 24.73
CA ALA A 203 -34.57 12.78 25.60
C ALA A 203 -34.70 11.65 26.62
N ARG A 204 -34.66 12.00 27.91
CA ARG A 204 -35.09 11.13 29.00
C ARG A 204 -36.61 11.27 29.11
N GLU A 205 -37.30 10.20 28.83
CA GLU A 205 -38.69 10.07 29.24
C GLU A 205 -38.74 9.51 30.67
N GLY A 206 -39.58 10.18 31.50
CA GLY A 206 -39.88 9.83 32.88
C GLY A 206 -40.94 8.73 32.98
#